data_4b5fb8451409b43776cf08aac6321f1a
#
_entry.id   4b5fb8451409b43776cf08aac6321f1a
#
_cell.length_a   1.000
_cell.length_b   1.000
_cell.length_c   1.000
_cell.angle_alpha   90.00
_cell.angle_beta   90.00
_cell.angle_gamma   90.00
#
_symmetry.space_group_name_H-M   'P 1'
#
loop_
_entity.id
_entity.type
_entity.pdbx_description
1 polymer ?
#
loop_
_entity_poly.entity_id
_entity_poly.type
_entity_poly.pdbx_seq_one_letter_code
_entity_poly.pdbx_strand_id
1 'polypeptide(L)'
;MRKLVVSVVLVASSLTGSLFAQAVNGGKSLYERLGGQPAIVAVANGLVDRILADNRVNKWFTHAASSPENTNAYKATLAAFICKSVGGPCQYNGKDMVAAHKGRGVTSEAFNAVAEDLSKQLDQLKVPEKEKREVMELVGSLKPSIVQTAATSK
;
A
#
# COMPACT_ATOMS: atom_id res chain seq x y z
N MET A 1 45.27 62.12 -26.33
CA MET A 1 44.53 61.62 -25.14
C MET A 1 43.45 60.66 -25.66
N ARG A 2 43.76 59.38 -25.72
CA ARG A 2 42.83 58.32 -26.21
C ARG A 2 42.28 57.61 -25.02
N LYS A 3 40.97 57.71 -24.82
CA LYS A 3 40.23 57.00 -23.77
C LYS A 3 39.93 55.59 -24.27
N LEU A 4 40.50 54.59 -23.65
CA LEU A 4 40.20 53.17 -23.82
C LEU A 4 38.88 52.87 -23.06
N VAL A 5 37.86 52.48 -23.81
CA VAL A 5 36.62 51.94 -23.25
C VAL A 5 36.78 50.42 -23.19
N VAL A 6 36.91 49.90 -21.97
CA VAL A 6 36.93 48.43 -21.74
C VAL A 6 35.49 47.96 -21.64
N SER A 7 35.03 47.28 -22.70
CA SER A 7 33.73 46.60 -22.65
C SER A 7 33.84 45.28 -21.87
N VAL A 8 33.22 45.24 -20.69
CA VAL A 8 33.06 44.01 -19.94
C VAL A 8 31.86 43.25 -20.51
N VAL A 9 32.13 42.15 -21.19
CA VAL A 9 31.09 41.22 -21.65
C VAL A 9 30.75 40.32 -20.46
N LEU A 10 29.57 40.53 -19.88
CA LEU A 10 29.00 39.64 -18.87
C LEU A 10 28.41 38.44 -19.61
N VAL A 11 29.09 37.28 -19.52
CA VAL A 11 28.52 35.99 -19.96
C VAL A 11 27.58 35.53 -18.85
N ALA A 12 26.29 35.70 -19.04
CA ALA A 12 25.27 35.14 -18.20
C ALA A 12 25.14 33.64 -18.53
N SER A 13 25.76 32.77 -17.72
CA SER A 13 25.58 31.33 -17.78
C SER A 13 24.21 31.02 -17.19
N SER A 14 23.20 30.84 -18.06
CA SER A 14 21.89 30.31 -17.70
C SER A 14 22.01 28.83 -17.36
N LEU A 15 22.16 28.50 -16.08
CA LEU A 15 21.90 27.18 -15.55
C LEU A 15 20.38 26.91 -15.67
N THR A 16 19.97 26.31 -16.76
CA THR A 16 18.64 25.66 -16.85
C THR A 16 18.69 24.41 -16.00
N GLY A 17 18.60 24.58 -14.69
CA GLY A 17 18.24 23.50 -13.78
C GLY A 17 16.82 23.08 -14.13
N SER A 18 16.67 21.91 -14.77
CA SER A 18 15.40 21.22 -14.87
C SER A 18 14.97 20.89 -13.45
N LEU A 19 14.23 21.78 -12.84
CA LEU A 19 13.36 21.47 -11.71
C LEU A 19 12.31 20.51 -12.26
N PHE A 20 12.58 19.20 -12.15
CA PHE A 20 11.50 18.26 -12.01
C PHE A 20 10.76 18.69 -10.74
N ALA A 21 9.85 19.63 -10.90
CA ALA A 21 8.80 19.83 -9.94
C ALA A 21 8.05 18.49 -9.89
N GLN A 22 8.50 17.60 -8.98
CA GLN A 22 7.59 16.66 -8.41
C GLN A 22 6.40 17.53 -7.99
N ALA A 23 5.28 17.33 -8.65
CA ALA A 23 4.02 17.86 -8.19
C ALA A 23 3.84 17.28 -6.78
N VAL A 24 4.39 17.95 -5.79
CA VAL A 24 3.94 17.87 -4.43
C VAL A 24 2.50 18.35 -4.55
N ASN A 25 1.59 17.38 -4.79
CA ASN A 25 0.23 17.59 -4.39
C ASN A 25 0.34 18.05 -2.94
N GLY A 26 0.22 19.34 -2.67
CA GLY A 26 0.12 19.95 -1.34
C GLY A 26 -1.14 19.45 -0.65
N GLY A 27 -1.43 18.18 -0.83
CA GLY A 27 -2.60 17.46 -0.45
C GLY A 27 -2.25 16.41 0.58
N LYS A 28 -3.21 16.14 1.44
CA LYS A 28 -3.22 15.07 2.43
C LYS A 28 -2.74 13.74 1.86
N SER A 29 -1.97 12.98 2.63
CA SER A 29 -1.59 11.60 2.31
C SER A 29 -2.85 10.74 2.07
N LEU A 30 -2.70 9.59 1.40
CA LEU A 30 -3.83 8.65 1.28
C LEU A 30 -4.36 8.23 2.64
N TYR A 31 -3.47 8.06 3.63
CA TYR A 31 -3.84 7.80 5.03
C TYR A 31 -4.80 8.86 5.58
N GLU A 32 -4.48 10.16 5.40
CA GLU A 32 -5.33 11.26 5.88
C GLU A 32 -6.65 11.35 5.11
N ARG A 33 -6.62 11.09 3.81
CA ARG A 33 -7.82 11.10 2.95
C ARG A 33 -8.76 9.94 3.26
N LEU A 34 -8.23 8.79 3.69
CA LEU A 34 -9.02 7.65 4.14
C LEU A 34 -9.67 7.88 5.52
N GLY A 35 -9.23 8.89 6.28
CA GLY A 35 -9.78 9.20 7.61
C GLY A 35 -8.86 8.81 8.79
N GLY A 36 -7.58 8.55 8.51
CA GLY A 36 -6.57 8.30 9.54
C GLY A 36 -6.70 6.95 10.24
N GLN A 37 -6.13 6.85 11.44
CA GLN A 37 -6.04 5.60 12.18
C GLN A 37 -7.39 4.90 12.43
N PRO A 38 -8.49 5.59 12.79
CA PRO A 38 -9.77 4.91 12.99
C PRO A 38 -10.28 4.21 11.72
N ALA A 39 -10.15 4.85 10.58
CA ALA A 39 -10.57 4.27 9.30
C ALA A 39 -9.69 3.07 8.90
N ILE A 40 -8.37 3.17 9.08
CA ILE A 40 -7.45 2.07 8.80
C ILE A 40 -7.77 0.84 9.67
N VAL A 41 -8.04 1.04 10.95
CA VAL A 41 -8.46 -0.04 11.86
C VAL A 41 -9.78 -0.66 11.41
N ALA A 42 -10.75 0.16 10.99
CA ALA A 42 -12.03 -0.35 10.48
C ALA A 42 -11.86 -1.17 9.18
N VAL A 43 -10.99 -0.72 8.27
CA VAL A 43 -10.65 -1.48 7.05
C VAL A 43 -10.01 -2.81 7.42
N ALA A 44 -8.99 -2.83 8.28
CA ALA A 44 -8.27 -4.04 8.66
C ALA A 44 -9.20 -5.05 9.37
N ASN A 45 -10.02 -4.58 10.31
CA ASN A 45 -10.94 -5.43 11.05
C ASN A 45 -11.96 -6.10 10.13
N GLY A 46 -12.64 -5.31 9.31
CA GLY A 46 -13.65 -5.86 8.42
C GLY A 46 -13.06 -6.73 7.31
N LEU A 47 -11.85 -6.42 6.81
CA LEU A 47 -11.16 -7.29 5.86
C LEU A 47 -10.82 -8.64 6.49
N VAL A 48 -10.27 -8.67 7.70
CA VAL A 48 -9.97 -9.94 8.39
C VAL A 48 -11.25 -10.75 8.62
N ASP A 49 -12.33 -10.12 9.07
CA ASP A 49 -13.60 -10.82 9.28
C ASP A 49 -14.14 -11.45 7.97
N ARG A 50 -14.02 -10.75 6.83
CA ARG A 50 -14.37 -11.29 5.50
C ARG A 50 -13.49 -12.45 5.09
N ILE A 51 -12.17 -12.30 5.19
CA ILE A 51 -11.19 -13.35 4.85
C ILE A 51 -11.46 -14.64 5.65
N LEU A 52 -11.74 -14.52 6.95
CA LEU A 52 -12.01 -15.69 7.80
C LEU A 52 -13.33 -16.37 7.44
N ALA A 53 -14.29 -15.64 6.90
CA ALA A 53 -15.57 -16.16 6.44
C ALA A 53 -15.54 -16.68 4.97
N ASP A 54 -14.53 -16.30 4.18
CA ASP A 54 -14.43 -16.69 2.77
C ASP A 54 -13.74 -18.05 2.60
N ASN A 55 -14.50 -19.06 2.23
CA ASN A 55 -14.01 -20.43 2.01
C ASN A 55 -12.96 -20.54 0.89
N ARG A 56 -12.85 -19.55 0.01
CA ARG A 56 -11.84 -19.52 -1.05
C ARG A 56 -10.44 -19.29 -0.48
N VAL A 57 -10.34 -18.62 0.69
CA VAL A 57 -9.06 -18.14 1.21
C VAL A 57 -8.80 -18.47 2.68
N ASN A 58 -9.80 -18.77 3.50
CA ASN A 58 -9.65 -18.93 4.96
C ASN A 58 -8.63 -20.01 5.37
N LYS A 59 -8.37 -21.01 4.53
CA LYS A 59 -7.37 -22.05 4.80
C LYS A 59 -5.93 -21.52 4.99
N TRP A 60 -5.61 -20.36 4.45
CA TRP A 60 -4.30 -19.72 4.66
C TRP A 60 -4.23 -18.93 5.97
N PHE A 61 -5.37 -18.74 6.64
CA PHE A 61 -5.50 -17.91 7.84
C PHE A 61 -5.87 -18.70 9.10
N THR A 62 -5.64 -20.02 9.09
CA THR A 62 -6.00 -20.93 10.20
C THR A 62 -5.37 -20.50 11.52
N HIS A 63 -4.13 -19.99 11.52
CA HIS A 63 -3.51 -19.48 12.75
C HIS A 63 -4.24 -18.22 13.26
N ALA A 64 -4.59 -17.30 12.39
CA ALA A 64 -5.37 -16.11 12.77
C ALA A 64 -6.75 -16.48 13.30
N ALA A 65 -7.35 -17.55 12.77
CA ALA A 65 -8.67 -18.03 13.18
C ALA A 65 -8.65 -18.92 14.43
N SER A 66 -7.48 -19.28 14.98
CA SER A 66 -7.37 -20.30 16.03
C SER A 66 -7.80 -19.82 17.41
N SER A 67 -7.80 -18.51 17.66
CA SER A 67 -8.33 -17.90 18.89
C SER A 67 -8.68 -16.42 18.67
N PRO A 68 -9.52 -15.82 19.52
CA PRO A 68 -9.78 -14.39 19.49
C PRO A 68 -8.52 -13.53 19.63
N GLU A 69 -7.55 -13.96 20.43
CA GLU A 69 -6.28 -13.26 20.64
C GLU A 69 -5.46 -13.24 19.34
N ASN A 70 -5.38 -14.36 18.64
CA ASN A 70 -4.67 -14.48 17.36
C ASN A 70 -5.37 -13.66 16.26
N THR A 71 -6.71 -13.67 16.25
CA THR A 71 -7.48 -12.82 15.34
C THR A 71 -7.17 -11.33 15.58
N ASN A 72 -7.21 -10.90 16.83
CA ASN A 72 -6.93 -9.50 17.19
C ASN A 72 -5.47 -9.11 16.90
N ALA A 73 -4.50 -9.98 17.15
CA ALA A 73 -3.11 -9.75 16.82
C ALA A 73 -2.91 -9.61 15.31
N TYR A 74 -3.60 -10.43 14.51
CA TYR A 74 -3.55 -10.34 13.06
C TYR A 74 -4.19 -9.04 12.55
N LYS A 75 -5.37 -8.66 13.09
CA LYS A 75 -6.03 -7.37 12.78
C LYS A 75 -5.11 -6.20 13.06
N ALA A 76 -4.45 -6.17 14.22
CA ALA A 76 -3.52 -5.11 14.59
C ALA A 76 -2.30 -5.04 13.65
N THR A 77 -1.72 -6.20 13.30
CA THR A 77 -0.59 -6.29 12.38
C THR A 77 -0.97 -5.81 10.98
N LEU A 78 -2.15 -6.21 10.49
CA LEU A 78 -2.65 -5.77 9.19
C LEU A 78 -2.96 -4.27 9.18
N ALA A 79 -3.55 -3.74 10.25
CA ALA A 79 -3.80 -2.30 10.38
C ALA A 79 -2.48 -1.50 10.34
N ALA A 80 -1.43 -1.96 11.03
CA ALA A 80 -0.12 -1.31 10.99
C ALA A 80 0.51 -1.36 9.58
N PHE A 81 0.38 -2.50 8.89
CA PHE A 81 0.83 -2.64 7.49
C PHE A 81 0.09 -1.69 6.55
N ILE A 82 -1.24 -1.67 6.59
CA ILE A 82 -2.05 -0.78 5.76
C ILE A 82 -1.69 0.67 6.05
N CYS A 83 -1.66 1.08 7.31
CA CYS A 83 -1.31 2.43 7.74
C CYS A 83 0.03 2.89 7.12
N LYS A 84 1.08 2.08 7.26
CA LYS A 84 2.39 2.38 6.66
C LYS A 84 2.32 2.46 5.14
N SER A 85 1.61 1.55 4.49
CA SER A 85 1.52 1.46 3.03
C SER A 85 0.81 2.65 2.39
N VAL A 86 -0.14 3.28 3.10
CA VAL A 86 -0.89 4.44 2.62
C VAL A 86 -0.30 5.78 3.11
N GLY A 87 0.93 5.77 3.65
CA GLY A 87 1.64 6.98 4.07
C GLY A 87 1.25 7.49 5.45
N GLY A 88 0.77 6.61 6.34
CA GLY A 88 0.51 6.92 7.75
C GLY A 88 1.76 6.81 8.64
N PRO A 89 1.68 7.30 9.89
CA PRO A 89 2.82 7.36 10.80
C PRO A 89 3.13 6.05 11.55
N CYS A 90 2.45 4.95 11.19
CA CYS A 90 2.54 3.71 11.95
C CYS A 90 3.87 2.99 11.74
N GLN A 91 4.33 2.33 12.80
CA GLN A 91 5.45 1.39 12.73
C GLN A 91 4.91 0.00 12.34
N TYR A 92 5.51 -0.59 11.30
CA TYR A 92 5.24 -1.97 10.93
C TYR A 92 6.50 -2.80 11.12
N ASN A 93 6.46 -3.70 12.07
CA ASN A 93 7.57 -4.60 12.44
C ASN A 93 7.34 -6.05 11.98
N GLY A 94 6.32 -6.27 11.14
CA GLY A 94 6.04 -7.57 10.55
C GLY A 94 7.00 -7.94 9.43
N LYS A 95 6.84 -9.16 8.91
CA LYS A 95 7.60 -9.64 7.75
C LYS A 95 7.21 -8.84 6.48
N ASP A 96 8.15 -8.66 5.57
CA ASP A 96 7.82 -8.20 4.22
C ASP A 96 6.91 -9.21 3.49
N MET A 97 6.32 -8.80 2.36
CA MET A 97 5.33 -9.64 1.66
C MET A 97 5.94 -10.93 1.12
N VAL A 98 7.17 -10.91 0.65
CA VAL A 98 7.86 -12.12 0.15
C VAL A 98 8.06 -13.11 1.30
N ALA A 99 8.65 -12.65 2.42
CA ALA A 99 8.93 -13.49 3.59
C ALA A 99 7.64 -13.99 4.27
N ALA A 100 6.58 -13.16 4.27
CA ALA A 100 5.29 -13.52 4.87
C ALA A 100 4.56 -14.62 4.09
N HIS A 101 4.76 -14.70 2.77
CA HIS A 101 4.01 -15.61 1.89
C HIS A 101 4.87 -16.76 1.33
N LYS A 102 6.20 -16.73 1.54
CA LYS A 102 7.10 -17.79 1.07
C LYS A 102 6.67 -19.18 1.53
N GLY A 103 6.53 -20.12 0.59
CA GLY A 103 6.18 -21.52 0.86
C GLY A 103 4.71 -21.75 1.23
N ARG A 104 3.85 -20.71 1.16
CA ARG A 104 2.42 -20.85 1.48
C ARG A 104 1.55 -21.31 0.32
N GLY A 105 2.07 -21.31 -0.91
CA GLY A 105 1.32 -21.73 -2.10
C GLY A 105 0.13 -20.84 -2.40
N VAL A 106 0.26 -19.52 -2.19
CA VAL A 106 -0.81 -18.57 -2.49
C VAL A 106 -0.97 -18.47 -4.00
N THR A 107 -2.18 -18.77 -4.51
CA THR A 107 -2.50 -18.71 -5.94
C THR A 107 -3.00 -17.32 -6.34
N SER A 108 -3.04 -17.06 -7.66
CA SER A 108 -3.64 -15.83 -8.19
C SER A 108 -5.12 -15.70 -7.83
N GLU A 109 -5.86 -16.81 -7.81
CA GLU A 109 -7.27 -16.85 -7.45
C GLU A 109 -7.46 -16.47 -5.98
N ALA A 110 -6.62 -17.00 -5.07
CA ALA A 110 -6.65 -16.66 -3.66
C ALA A 110 -6.32 -15.18 -3.44
N PHE A 111 -5.30 -14.66 -4.11
CA PHE A 111 -4.98 -13.24 -4.08
C PHE A 111 -6.16 -12.37 -4.54
N ASN A 112 -6.76 -12.72 -5.66
CA ASN A 112 -7.90 -11.98 -6.21
C ASN A 112 -9.12 -12.03 -5.27
N ALA A 113 -9.36 -13.16 -4.60
CA ALA A 113 -10.44 -13.26 -3.61
C ALA A 113 -10.24 -12.32 -2.41
N VAL A 114 -9.01 -12.23 -1.88
CA VAL A 114 -8.67 -11.26 -0.80
C VAL A 114 -8.82 -9.82 -1.30
N ALA A 115 -8.40 -9.52 -2.53
CA ALA A 115 -8.57 -8.19 -3.12
C ALA A 115 -10.06 -7.84 -3.29
N GLU A 116 -10.90 -8.80 -3.67
CA GLU A 116 -12.36 -8.63 -3.74
C GLU A 116 -12.96 -8.34 -2.35
N ASP A 117 -12.54 -9.07 -1.32
CA ASP A 117 -12.97 -8.85 0.05
C ASP A 117 -12.58 -7.45 0.56
N LEU A 118 -11.38 -6.99 0.22
CA LEU A 118 -10.96 -5.62 0.53
C LEU A 118 -11.83 -4.60 -0.21
N SER A 119 -12.09 -4.79 -1.50
CA SER A 119 -12.95 -3.91 -2.28
C SER A 119 -14.34 -3.78 -1.65
N LYS A 120 -14.96 -4.91 -1.27
CA LYS A 120 -16.26 -4.94 -0.58
C LYS A 120 -16.19 -4.22 0.78
N GLN A 121 -15.09 -4.36 1.50
CA GLN A 121 -14.92 -3.68 2.79
C GLN A 121 -14.81 -2.15 2.62
N LEU A 122 -14.08 -1.69 1.61
CA LEU A 122 -13.99 -0.27 1.27
C LEU A 122 -15.35 0.31 0.87
N ASP A 123 -16.15 -0.45 0.10
CA ASP A 123 -17.52 -0.07 -0.28
C ASP A 123 -18.44 0.03 0.96
N GLN A 124 -18.37 -0.94 1.85
CA GLN A 124 -19.14 -0.93 3.10
C GLN A 124 -18.82 0.28 3.97
N LEU A 125 -17.56 0.70 4.00
CA LEU A 125 -17.10 1.90 4.71
C LEU A 125 -17.34 3.20 3.92
N LYS A 126 -17.95 3.12 2.72
CA LYS A 126 -18.24 4.25 1.83
C LYS A 126 -16.99 5.06 1.50
N VAL A 127 -15.86 4.38 1.32
CA VAL A 127 -14.62 5.02 0.86
C VAL A 127 -14.85 5.57 -0.54
N PRO A 128 -14.51 6.86 -0.80
CA PRO A 128 -14.71 7.45 -2.13
C PRO A 128 -13.94 6.70 -3.22
N GLU A 129 -14.48 6.62 -4.42
CA GLU A 129 -13.94 5.85 -5.54
C GLU A 129 -12.47 6.17 -5.90
N LYS A 130 -12.06 7.43 -5.71
CA LYS A 130 -10.67 7.83 -5.94
C LYS A 130 -9.72 7.13 -4.96
N GLU A 131 -10.01 7.22 -3.67
CA GLU A 131 -9.22 6.61 -2.60
C GLU A 131 -9.25 5.08 -2.68
N LYS A 132 -10.41 4.51 -2.98
CA LYS A 132 -10.58 3.07 -3.22
C LYS A 132 -9.66 2.59 -4.35
N ARG A 133 -9.64 3.29 -5.49
CA ARG A 133 -8.75 2.94 -6.60
C ARG A 133 -7.29 2.95 -6.19
N GLU A 134 -6.85 4.01 -5.50
CA GLU A 134 -5.46 4.13 -5.02
C GLU A 134 -5.08 2.97 -4.08
N VAL A 135 -5.99 2.58 -3.17
CA VAL A 135 -5.77 1.40 -2.30
C VAL A 135 -5.68 0.12 -3.12
N MET A 136 -6.58 -0.08 -4.09
CA MET A 136 -6.58 -1.30 -4.91
C MET A 136 -5.36 -1.38 -5.83
N GLU A 137 -4.85 -0.26 -6.33
CA GLU A 137 -3.58 -0.19 -7.08
C GLU A 137 -2.39 -0.60 -6.22
N LEU A 138 -2.31 -0.10 -4.98
CA LEU A 138 -1.29 -0.51 -4.02
C LEU A 138 -1.34 -2.02 -3.76
N VAL A 139 -2.53 -2.57 -3.53
CA VAL A 139 -2.71 -4.02 -3.33
C VAL A 139 -2.30 -4.79 -4.57
N GLY A 140 -2.72 -4.35 -5.75
CA GLY A 140 -2.33 -4.96 -7.03
C GLY A 140 -0.82 -5.04 -7.23
N SER A 141 -0.09 -4.00 -6.79
CA SER A 141 1.38 -3.96 -6.86
C SER A 141 2.07 -4.99 -5.98
N LEU A 142 1.40 -5.51 -4.94
CA LEU A 142 1.92 -6.54 -4.05
C LEU A 142 1.80 -7.95 -4.64
N LYS A 143 0.97 -8.15 -5.66
CA LYS A 143 0.67 -9.47 -6.21
C LYS A 143 1.92 -10.30 -6.57
N PRO A 144 2.95 -9.76 -7.24
CA PRO A 144 4.16 -10.52 -7.57
C PRO A 144 4.94 -11.02 -6.34
N SER A 145 4.83 -10.32 -5.20
CA SER A 145 5.49 -10.69 -3.95
C SER A 145 4.72 -11.72 -3.13
N ILE A 146 3.44 -11.92 -3.43
CA ILE A 146 2.51 -12.76 -2.66
C ILE A 146 2.20 -14.06 -3.40
N VAL A 147 1.91 -13.96 -4.71
CA VAL A 147 1.53 -15.11 -5.52
C VAL A 147 2.74 -15.95 -5.85
N GLN A 148 2.65 -17.22 -5.53
CA GLN A 148 3.66 -18.21 -5.91
C GLN A 148 3.16 -18.94 -7.15
N THR A 149 3.79 -18.66 -8.29
CA THR A 149 3.63 -19.51 -9.46
C THR A 149 4.08 -20.90 -9.07
N ALA A 150 3.23 -21.91 -9.31
CA ALA A 150 3.64 -23.30 -9.17
C ALA A 150 4.97 -23.46 -9.93
N ALA A 151 6.02 -23.85 -9.21
CA ALA A 151 7.27 -24.18 -9.84
C ALA A 151 6.91 -25.25 -10.89
N THR A 152 7.11 -24.93 -12.16
CA THR A 152 6.98 -25.90 -13.25
C THR A 152 8.02 -26.96 -12.94
N SER A 153 7.58 -28.07 -12.33
CA SER A 153 8.40 -29.26 -12.16
C SER A 153 8.74 -29.75 -13.55
N LYS A 154 10.00 -29.51 -13.94
CA LYS A 154 10.61 -30.17 -15.09
C LYS A 154 11.03 -31.56 -14.70
#